data_cea613701f4c58c89be0c1ccbf9bde24
#
_entry.id   cea613701f4c58c89be0c1ccbf9bde24
#
_cell.length_a   1.000
_cell.length_b   1.000
_cell.length_c   1.000
_cell.angle_alpha   90.00
_cell.angle_beta   90.00
_cell.angle_gamma   90.00
#
_symmetry.space_group_name_H-M   'P 1'
#
loop_
_entity.id
_entity.type
_entity.pdbx_description
1 polymer ?
#
loop_
_entity_poly.entity_id
_entity_poly.type
_entity_poly.pdbx_seq_one_letter_code
_entity_poly.pdbx_strand_id
1 'polypeptide(L)'
;MRLNRRGFIKGAVFTAAAFAMDGCTTTKGFTYPTVTRVVPRFRKPGEKLNIGVVGVGGKGWSDWVPMFEHGENIVALCDVDRGPIDRGLKHIQSKGGNPSAVKCFSDYRKMFDVCKNLDAVVVATPDHVHAPAAITAMKMGCSVYVQKPLVRTIWEARYFEKVAKTMGVVTQMGNQGSSGEGFRRNVEILQSGILGEVREVHVWTNRPVWPQGIGRPEGEDPVPSSLD
;
A
#
# COMPACT_ATOMS: atom_id res chain seq x y z
N MET A 1 -13.14 -11.71 34.54
CA MET A 1 -11.71 -11.38 34.41
C MET A 1 -11.57 -10.36 33.29
N ARG A 2 -11.33 -9.08 33.60
CA ARG A 2 -11.23 -8.03 32.56
C ARG A 2 -9.83 -8.08 31.91
N LEU A 3 -9.73 -8.54 30.70
CA LEU A 3 -8.52 -8.46 29.89
C LEU A 3 -8.28 -6.99 29.51
N ASN A 4 -7.20 -6.41 30.01
CA ASN A 4 -6.78 -5.08 29.58
C ASN A 4 -6.04 -5.16 28.20
N ARG A 5 -5.90 -4.03 27.52
CA ARG A 5 -5.26 -3.96 26.17
C ARG A 5 -3.86 -4.62 26.11
N ARG A 6 -3.09 -4.56 27.19
CA ARG A 6 -1.76 -5.21 27.27
C ARG A 6 -1.85 -6.73 27.39
N GLY A 7 -2.89 -7.27 28.08
CA GLY A 7 -3.14 -8.71 28.17
C GLY A 7 -3.60 -9.30 26.85
N PHE A 8 -4.39 -8.56 26.05
CA PHE A 8 -4.81 -8.97 24.72
C PHE A 8 -3.64 -9.07 23.75
N ILE A 9 -2.75 -8.07 23.75
CA ILE A 9 -1.54 -8.07 22.89
C ILE A 9 -0.60 -9.22 23.28
N LYS A 10 -0.42 -9.51 24.56
CA LYS A 10 0.40 -10.65 25.01
C LYS A 10 -0.23 -12.00 24.64
N GLY A 11 -1.56 -12.14 24.71
CA GLY A 11 -2.27 -13.34 24.28
C GLY A 11 -2.20 -13.57 22.77
N ALA A 12 -2.33 -12.50 21.96
CA ALA A 12 -2.23 -12.58 20.50
C ALA A 12 -0.82 -12.95 20.00
N VAL A 13 0.22 -12.51 20.71
CA VAL A 13 1.61 -12.88 20.41
C VAL A 13 1.88 -14.35 20.74
N PHE A 14 1.29 -14.90 21.81
CA PHE A 14 1.48 -16.31 22.17
C PHE A 14 0.71 -17.28 21.27
N THR A 15 -0.49 -16.91 20.80
CA THR A 15 -1.24 -17.73 19.82
C THR A 15 -0.64 -17.71 18.43
N ALA A 16 -0.05 -16.60 17.99
CA ALA A 16 0.67 -16.53 16.72
C ALA A 16 1.95 -17.40 16.72
N ALA A 17 2.60 -17.56 17.87
CA ALA A 17 3.78 -18.44 18.00
C ALA A 17 3.45 -19.94 17.99
N ALA A 18 2.24 -20.33 18.41
CA ALA A 18 1.82 -21.73 18.48
C ALA A 18 1.36 -22.31 17.14
N PHE A 19 0.94 -21.46 16.18
CA PHE A 19 0.57 -21.88 14.82
C PHE A 19 1.72 -21.83 13.80
N ALA A 20 2.94 -21.51 14.23
CA ALA A 20 4.13 -21.52 13.36
C ALA A 20 4.85 -22.87 13.31
N MET A 21 4.27 -23.91 13.88
CA MET A 21 4.84 -25.24 13.88
C MET A 21 4.02 -26.19 13.00
N ASP A 22 4.67 -26.73 11.99
CA ASP A 22 4.24 -27.87 11.16
C ASP A 22 3.24 -27.62 9.99
N GLY A 23 3.49 -26.62 9.19
CA GLY A 23 2.86 -26.48 7.88
C GLY A 23 3.88 -26.20 6.78
N CYS A 24 4.37 -27.26 6.13
CA CYS A 24 5.17 -27.18 4.90
C CYS A 24 6.67 -26.86 5.05
N THR A 25 7.45 -27.83 5.49
CA THR A 25 8.93 -27.85 5.40
C THR A 25 9.45 -28.20 4.00
N THR A 26 8.75 -27.78 2.93
CA THR A 26 9.27 -27.89 1.56
C THR A 26 9.67 -26.52 1.02
N THR A 27 10.62 -25.86 1.68
CA THR A 27 11.29 -24.66 1.13
C THR A 27 12.53 -25.02 0.30
N LYS A 28 12.55 -26.17 -0.36
CA LYS A 28 13.56 -26.43 -1.39
C LYS A 28 13.18 -25.63 -2.63
N GLY A 29 13.86 -24.49 -2.86
CA GLY A 29 13.90 -23.88 -4.18
C GLY A 29 13.72 -22.38 -4.34
N PHE A 30 13.34 -21.61 -3.31
CA PHE A 30 13.25 -20.15 -3.48
C PHE A 30 14.52 -19.46 -2.97
N THR A 31 15.40 -19.09 -3.90
CA THR A 31 16.49 -18.18 -3.60
C THR A 31 15.98 -16.73 -3.73
N TYR A 32 16.12 -15.97 -2.66
CA TYR A 32 15.79 -14.53 -2.68
C TYR A 32 17.09 -13.72 -2.86
N PRO A 33 17.04 -12.61 -3.62
CA PRO A 33 18.17 -11.71 -3.71
C PRO A 33 18.63 -11.26 -2.32
N THR A 34 19.93 -11.04 -2.20
CA THR A 34 20.52 -10.49 -0.98
C THR A 34 19.98 -9.08 -0.75
N VAL A 35 19.62 -8.77 0.48
CA VAL A 35 19.16 -7.44 0.88
C VAL A 35 20.21 -6.83 1.78
N THR A 36 20.87 -5.78 1.30
CA THR A 36 21.78 -4.98 2.11
C THR A 36 20.97 -3.98 2.92
N ARG A 37 21.11 -4.00 4.24
CA ARG A 37 20.39 -3.11 5.13
C ARG A 37 20.86 -1.66 4.93
N VAL A 38 19.90 -0.75 4.77
CA VAL A 38 20.10 0.71 4.86
C VAL A 38 19.43 1.20 6.13
N VAL A 39 19.88 2.32 6.65
CA VAL A 39 19.19 2.95 7.80
C VAL A 39 17.85 3.53 7.31
N PRO A 40 16.71 3.10 7.89
CA PRO A 40 15.43 3.68 7.54
C PRO A 40 15.38 5.16 7.86
N ARG A 41 14.63 5.91 7.07
CA ARG A 41 14.39 7.33 7.30
C ARG A 41 13.17 7.48 8.18
N PHE A 42 13.38 7.95 9.40
CA PHE A 42 12.32 8.31 10.30
C PHE A 42 12.39 9.79 10.61
N ARG A 43 11.23 10.44 10.59
CA ARG A 43 11.06 11.81 11.02
C ARG A 43 10.71 11.87 12.50
N LYS A 44 11.06 12.96 13.14
CA LYS A 44 10.60 13.23 14.51
C LYS A 44 9.11 13.50 14.51
N PRO A 45 8.40 13.23 15.62
CA PRO A 45 7.01 13.61 15.74
C PRO A 45 6.79 15.09 15.41
N GLY A 46 5.82 15.38 14.53
CA GLY A 46 5.51 16.73 14.05
C GLY A 46 6.31 17.20 12.83
N GLU A 47 7.33 16.47 12.38
CA GLU A 47 8.01 16.76 11.10
C GLU A 47 7.21 16.16 9.95
N LYS A 48 7.08 16.91 8.85
CA LYS A 48 6.41 16.47 7.62
C LYS A 48 7.21 15.40 6.89
N LEU A 49 6.50 14.41 6.37
CA LEU A 49 7.09 13.39 5.51
C LEU A 49 7.24 13.90 4.08
N ASN A 50 8.33 13.54 3.43
CA ASN A 50 8.50 13.70 2.00
C ASN A 50 7.99 12.44 1.29
N ILE A 51 6.85 12.55 0.62
CA ILE A 51 6.13 11.42 0.03
C ILE A 51 6.29 11.43 -1.49
N GLY A 52 6.68 10.28 -2.05
CA GLY A 52 6.58 9.98 -3.47
C GLY A 52 5.33 9.14 -3.76
N VAL A 53 4.70 9.37 -4.90
CA VAL A 53 3.49 8.64 -5.32
C VAL A 53 3.77 7.93 -6.63
N VAL A 54 3.51 6.63 -6.69
CA VAL A 54 3.59 5.79 -7.89
C VAL A 54 2.20 5.24 -8.19
N GLY A 55 1.60 5.72 -9.30
CA GLY A 55 0.17 5.56 -9.59
C GLY A 55 -0.64 6.70 -8.96
N VAL A 56 -0.78 7.81 -9.70
CA VAL A 56 -1.35 9.08 -9.19
C VAL A 56 -2.86 9.10 -9.33
N GLY A 57 -3.38 8.44 -10.37
CA GLY A 57 -4.80 8.43 -10.71
C GLY A 57 -5.64 7.41 -9.95
N GLY A 58 -6.92 7.31 -10.29
CA GLY A 58 -7.80 6.27 -9.78
C GLY A 58 -7.77 6.12 -8.27
N LYS A 59 -7.39 4.93 -7.80
CA LYS A 59 -7.27 4.65 -6.36
C LYS A 59 -6.14 5.43 -5.71
N GLY A 60 -5.02 5.64 -6.42
CA GLY A 60 -3.91 6.45 -5.91
C GLY A 60 -4.34 7.84 -5.49
N TRP A 61 -5.22 8.48 -6.27
CA TRP A 61 -5.79 9.78 -5.92
C TRP A 61 -6.39 9.80 -4.50
N SER A 62 -7.23 8.81 -4.18
CA SER A 62 -7.88 8.73 -2.86
C SER A 62 -6.92 8.34 -1.72
N ASP A 63 -5.71 7.90 -2.04
CA ASP A 63 -4.71 7.55 -1.04
C ASP A 63 -3.77 8.73 -0.74
N TRP A 64 -3.22 9.41 -1.76
CA TRP A 64 -2.24 10.46 -1.53
C TRP A 64 -2.86 11.84 -1.24
N VAL A 65 -4.04 12.15 -1.79
CA VAL A 65 -4.67 13.47 -1.58
C VAL A 65 -4.93 13.77 -0.10
N PRO A 66 -5.51 12.84 0.68
CA PRO A 66 -5.67 13.06 2.11
C PRO A 66 -4.34 13.30 2.85
N MET A 67 -3.25 12.62 2.45
CA MET A 67 -1.94 12.84 3.06
C MET A 67 -1.47 14.28 2.83
N PHE A 68 -1.62 14.78 1.60
CA PHE A 68 -1.32 16.18 1.28
C PHE A 68 -2.21 17.16 2.07
N GLU A 69 -3.53 16.91 2.13
CA GLU A 69 -4.48 17.78 2.84
C GLU A 69 -4.28 17.77 4.35
N HIS A 70 -3.70 16.70 4.91
CA HIS A 70 -3.26 16.65 6.32
C HIS A 70 -1.88 17.27 6.54
N GLY A 71 -1.27 17.82 5.51
CA GLY A 71 -0.08 18.66 5.62
C GLY A 71 1.24 18.00 5.25
N GLU A 72 1.26 16.76 4.81
CA GLU A 72 2.49 16.10 4.37
C GLU A 72 3.01 16.67 3.04
N ASN A 73 4.30 16.53 2.77
CA ASN A 73 4.91 17.03 1.55
C ASN A 73 4.81 15.98 0.44
N ILE A 74 4.04 16.25 -0.61
CA ILE A 74 4.12 15.47 -1.85
C ILE A 74 5.24 16.06 -2.70
N VAL A 75 6.35 15.32 -2.80
CA VAL A 75 7.57 15.81 -3.48
C VAL A 75 7.78 15.20 -4.85
N ALA A 76 7.11 14.09 -5.15
CA ALA A 76 7.18 13.46 -6.46
C ALA A 76 5.86 12.74 -6.82
N LEU A 77 5.45 12.89 -8.07
CA LEU A 77 4.32 12.17 -8.69
C LEU A 77 4.85 11.36 -9.88
N CYS A 78 4.49 10.08 -9.94
CA CYS A 78 4.87 9.19 -11.01
C CYS A 78 3.65 8.43 -11.54
N ASP A 79 3.35 8.59 -12.82
CA ASP A 79 2.31 7.86 -13.52
C ASP A 79 2.67 7.77 -15.01
N VAL A 80 2.33 6.68 -15.66
CA VAL A 80 2.53 6.54 -17.12
C VAL A 80 1.56 7.43 -17.91
N ASP A 81 0.45 7.84 -17.30
CA ASP A 81 -0.50 8.80 -17.85
C ASP A 81 -0.25 10.20 -17.27
N ARG A 82 0.02 11.14 -18.14
CA ARG A 82 0.26 12.54 -17.75
C ARG A 82 -0.99 13.23 -17.19
N GLY A 83 -2.18 12.81 -17.61
CA GLY A 83 -3.44 13.41 -17.19
C GLY A 83 -3.66 13.40 -15.67
N PRO A 84 -3.50 12.26 -14.96
CA PRO A 84 -3.52 12.20 -13.50
C PRO A 84 -2.51 13.10 -12.81
N ILE A 85 -1.28 13.20 -13.33
CA ILE A 85 -0.24 14.07 -12.79
C ILE A 85 -0.67 15.54 -12.88
N ASP A 86 -1.12 16.00 -14.06
CA ASP A 86 -1.54 17.38 -14.27
C ASP A 86 -2.73 17.77 -13.39
N ARG A 87 -3.67 16.83 -13.20
CA ARG A 87 -4.79 16.97 -12.25
C ARG A 87 -4.29 17.10 -10.81
N GLY A 88 -3.30 16.29 -10.43
CA GLY A 88 -2.66 16.34 -9.12
C GLY A 88 -1.99 17.69 -8.85
N LEU A 89 -1.23 18.19 -9.80
CA LEU A 89 -0.57 19.51 -9.68
C LEU A 89 -1.57 20.66 -9.53
N LYS A 90 -2.67 20.62 -10.31
CA LYS A 90 -3.78 21.59 -10.18
C LYS A 90 -4.44 21.51 -8.81
N HIS A 91 -4.64 20.30 -8.28
CA HIS A 91 -5.20 20.12 -6.94
C HIS A 91 -4.27 20.69 -5.86
N ILE A 92 -2.98 20.40 -5.90
CA ILE A 92 -1.99 20.97 -4.99
C ILE A 92 -2.03 22.49 -5.02
N GLN A 93 -2.06 23.10 -6.22
CA GLN A 93 -2.16 24.54 -6.40
C GLN A 93 -3.45 25.11 -5.81
N SER A 94 -4.60 24.47 -6.05
CA SER A 94 -5.90 24.93 -5.55
C SER A 94 -6.02 24.94 -4.02
N LYS A 95 -5.19 24.13 -3.36
CA LYS A 95 -5.11 24.05 -1.89
C LYS A 95 -3.96 24.89 -1.31
N GLY A 96 -3.36 25.78 -2.11
CA GLY A 96 -2.30 26.68 -1.66
C GLY A 96 -0.90 26.06 -1.62
N GLY A 97 -0.72 24.84 -2.11
CA GLY A 97 0.59 24.22 -2.26
C GLY A 97 1.35 24.76 -3.48
N ASN A 98 2.64 24.44 -3.57
CA ASN A 98 3.50 24.84 -4.68
C ASN A 98 3.69 23.67 -5.68
N PRO A 99 2.99 23.64 -6.83
CA PRO A 99 3.13 22.58 -7.80
C PRO A 99 4.53 22.51 -8.45
N SER A 100 5.25 23.64 -8.52
CA SER A 100 6.61 23.67 -9.08
C SER A 100 7.66 22.99 -8.19
N ALA A 101 7.34 22.72 -6.93
CA ALA A 101 8.19 21.95 -6.03
C ALA A 101 8.04 20.44 -6.21
N VAL A 102 7.00 19.99 -6.96
CA VAL A 102 6.70 18.57 -7.17
C VAL A 102 7.37 18.09 -8.47
N LYS A 103 8.23 17.08 -8.36
CA LYS A 103 8.85 16.46 -9.53
C LYS A 103 7.91 15.42 -10.14
N CYS A 104 7.85 15.38 -11.48
CA CYS A 104 6.96 14.50 -12.22
C CYS A 104 7.75 13.50 -13.07
N PHE A 105 7.29 12.25 -13.10
CA PHE A 105 7.96 11.14 -13.78
C PHE A 105 6.94 10.21 -14.43
N SER A 106 7.30 9.60 -15.55
CA SER A 106 6.58 8.48 -16.14
C SER A 106 7.13 7.11 -15.67
N ASP A 107 8.39 7.07 -15.24
CA ASP A 107 9.06 5.87 -14.76
C ASP A 107 9.46 6.03 -13.28
N TYR A 108 8.92 5.17 -12.39
CA TYR A 108 9.23 5.20 -10.95
C TYR A 108 10.70 4.94 -10.65
N ARG A 109 11.43 4.22 -11.51
CA ARG A 109 12.86 3.96 -11.34
C ARG A 109 13.65 5.26 -11.45
N LYS A 110 13.31 6.09 -12.46
CA LYS A 110 13.88 7.44 -12.62
C LYS A 110 13.50 8.34 -11.45
N MET A 111 12.25 8.24 -10.95
CA MET A 111 11.84 8.96 -9.73
C MET A 111 12.76 8.60 -8.55
N PHE A 112 13.00 7.31 -8.31
CA PHE A 112 13.87 6.86 -7.23
C PHE A 112 15.35 7.22 -7.42
N ASP A 113 15.80 7.32 -8.67
CA ASP A 113 17.16 7.77 -8.97
C ASP A 113 17.36 9.26 -8.66
N VAL A 114 16.36 10.08 -8.86
CA VAL A 114 16.41 11.53 -8.66
C VAL A 114 16.00 11.95 -7.25
N CYS A 115 14.97 11.31 -6.67
CA CYS A 115 14.38 11.71 -5.39
C CYS A 115 14.98 10.88 -4.23
N LYS A 116 16.19 11.25 -3.80
CA LYS A 116 16.90 10.53 -2.71
C LYS A 116 16.43 10.90 -1.30
N ASN A 117 15.55 11.89 -1.15
CA ASN A 117 15.07 12.41 0.14
C ASN A 117 13.64 11.96 0.50
N LEU A 118 13.15 10.90 -0.14
CA LEU A 118 11.84 10.32 0.19
C LEU A 118 11.86 9.65 1.57
N ASP A 119 10.85 9.88 2.38
CA ASP A 119 10.62 9.20 3.65
C ASP A 119 9.60 8.07 3.51
N ALA A 120 8.61 8.27 2.63
CA ALA A 120 7.58 7.29 2.34
C ALA A 120 7.19 7.29 0.86
N VAL A 121 6.64 6.15 0.40
CA VAL A 121 6.14 5.99 -0.98
C VAL A 121 4.76 5.35 -0.95
N VAL A 122 3.81 5.99 -1.64
CA VAL A 122 2.50 5.42 -1.95
C VAL A 122 2.59 4.68 -3.27
N VAL A 123 2.14 3.43 -3.31
CA VAL A 123 2.11 2.62 -4.53
C VAL A 123 0.67 2.18 -4.79
N ALA A 124 0.09 2.68 -5.87
CA ALA A 124 -1.30 2.44 -6.28
C ALA A 124 -1.42 2.20 -7.80
N THR A 125 -0.51 1.44 -8.32
CA THR A 125 -0.40 1.00 -9.73
C THR A 125 -1.26 -0.23 -9.99
N PRO A 126 -1.30 -0.79 -11.21
CA PRO A 126 -1.76 -2.15 -11.43
C PRO A 126 -0.97 -3.18 -10.61
N ASP A 127 -1.64 -4.26 -10.20
CA ASP A 127 -1.17 -5.25 -9.23
C ASP A 127 0.25 -5.78 -9.48
N HIS A 128 0.63 -5.95 -10.75
CA HIS A 128 1.94 -6.49 -11.14
C HIS A 128 3.12 -5.53 -10.92
N VAL A 129 2.85 -4.25 -10.64
CA VAL A 129 3.88 -3.23 -10.36
C VAL A 129 4.03 -2.95 -8.86
N HIS A 130 3.09 -3.42 -8.02
CA HIS A 130 3.13 -3.19 -6.57
C HIS A 130 4.46 -3.65 -5.94
N ALA A 131 4.80 -4.93 -6.12
CA ALA A 131 6.02 -5.48 -5.53
C ALA A 131 7.30 -4.82 -6.05
N PRO A 132 7.54 -4.69 -7.37
CA PRO A 132 8.74 -4.04 -7.88
C PRO A 132 8.96 -2.61 -7.36
N ALA A 133 7.92 -1.79 -7.40
CA ALA A 133 8.01 -0.40 -6.95
C ALA A 133 8.23 -0.30 -5.43
N ALA A 134 7.42 -1.00 -4.63
CA ALA A 134 7.50 -0.95 -3.18
C ALA A 134 8.81 -1.55 -2.64
N ILE A 135 9.26 -2.69 -3.19
CA ILE A 135 10.53 -3.30 -2.78
C ILE A 135 11.71 -2.38 -3.08
N THR A 136 11.67 -1.69 -4.23
CA THR A 136 12.71 -0.71 -4.57
C THR A 136 12.71 0.45 -3.58
N ALA A 137 11.55 1.01 -3.23
CA ALA A 137 11.41 2.05 -2.22
C ALA A 137 11.93 1.61 -0.84
N MET A 138 11.53 0.41 -0.40
CA MET A 138 11.99 -0.14 0.88
C MET A 138 13.51 -0.31 0.94
N LYS A 139 14.13 -0.77 -0.16
CA LYS A 139 15.60 -0.90 -0.25
C LYS A 139 16.33 0.44 -0.17
N MET A 140 15.65 1.55 -0.43
CA MET A 140 16.16 2.90 -0.22
C MET A 140 15.94 3.42 1.21
N GLY A 141 15.31 2.61 2.09
CA GLY A 141 14.99 3.00 3.46
C GLY A 141 13.66 3.75 3.59
N CYS A 142 12.83 3.78 2.56
CA CYS A 142 11.53 4.43 2.60
C CYS A 142 10.47 3.50 3.20
N SER A 143 9.58 4.05 4.01
CA SER A 143 8.32 3.39 4.39
C SER A 143 7.38 3.30 3.20
N VAL A 144 6.47 2.33 3.17
CA VAL A 144 5.59 2.15 2.01
C VAL A 144 4.13 1.94 2.40
N TYR A 145 3.24 2.61 1.67
CA TYR A 145 1.81 2.32 1.63
C TYR A 145 1.49 1.73 0.26
N VAL A 146 1.02 0.48 0.22
CA VAL A 146 0.83 -0.25 -1.05
C VAL A 146 -0.62 -0.69 -1.15
N GLN A 147 -1.28 -0.42 -2.28
CA GLN A 147 -2.65 -0.85 -2.50
C GLN A 147 -2.82 -2.37 -2.51
N LYS A 148 -4.06 -2.79 -2.26
CA LYS A 148 -4.45 -4.20 -2.37
C LYS A 148 -4.57 -4.61 -3.86
N PRO A 149 -4.24 -5.87 -4.20
CA PRO A 149 -3.49 -6.83 -3.39
C PRO A 149 -2.06 -6.36 -3.17
N LEU A 150 -1.47 -6.65 -2.02
CA LEU A 150 -0.12 -6.19 -1.68
C LEU A 150 0.90 -6.53 -2.77
N VAL A 151 0.79 -7.72 -3.31
CA VAL A 151 1.65 -8.29 -4.36
C VAL A 151 0.85 -9.26 -5.22
N ARG A 152 1.42 -9.72 -6.35
CA ARG A 152 0.76 -10.63 -7.28
C ARG A 152 1.06 -12.11 -7.04
N THR A 153 2.24 -12.44 -6.53
CA THR A 153 2.68 -13.84 -6.36
C THR A 153 3.11 -14.15 -4.94
N ILE A 154 3.09 -15.44 -4.57
CA ILE A 154 3.56 -15.91 -3.25
C ILE A 154 5.05 -15.61 -3.06
N TRP A 155 5.85 -15.73 -4.12
CA TRP A 155 7.27 -15.40 -4.08
C TRP A 155 7.49 -13.92 -3.73
N GLU A 156 6.75 -13.02 -4.40
CA GLU A 156 6.80 -11.58 -4.11
C GLU A 156 6.40 -11.29 -2.66
N ALA A 157 5.34 -11.94 -2.13
CA ALA A 157 4.89 -11.76 -0.75
C ALA A 157 5.99 -12.10 0.25
N ARG A 158 6.64 -13.24 0.09
CA ARG A 158 7.73 -13.69 0.96
C ARG A 158 8.96 -12.80 0.82
N TYR A 159 9.28 -12.38 -0.40
CA TYR A 159 10.41 -11.47 -0.61
C TYR A 159 10.14 -10.07 -0.06
N PHE A 160 8.93 -9.56 -0.22
CA PHE A 160 8.48 -8.28 0.37
C PHE A 160 8.63 -8.30 1.89
N GLU A 161 8.13 -9.35 2.55
CA GLU A 161 8.28 -9.55 3.99
C GLU A 161 9.75 -9.57 4.43
N LYS A 162 10.58 -10.32 3.70
CA LYS A 162 12.04 -10.39 3.95
C LYS A 162 12.67 -9.01 3.86
N VAL A 163 12.36 -8.24 2.80
CA VAL A 163 12.91 -6.89 2.61
C VAL A 163 12.44 -5.96 3.71
N ALA A 164 11.13 -5.93 4.02
CA ALA A 164 10.58 -5.08 5.07
C ALA A 164 11.25 -5.35 6.42
N LYS A 165 11.40 -6.61 6.81
CA LYS A 165 12.08 -7.02 8.05
C LYS A 165 13.56 -6.64 8.06
N THR A 166 14.28 -6.87 6.97
CA THR A 166 15.72 -6.56 6.87
C THR A 166 15.97 -5.05 6.92
N MET A 167 15.12 -4.28 6.25
CA MET A 167 15.22 -2.82 6.20
C MET A 167 14.69 -2.15 7.46
N GLY A 168 13.76 -2.78 8.19
CA GLY A 168 13.12 -2.22 9.38
C GLY A 168 12.22 -1.02 9.08
N VAL A 169 11.68 -0.92 7.87
CA VAL A 169 10.76 0.14 7.44
C VAL A 169 9.32 -0.16 7.85
N VAL A 170 8.49 0.87 7.92
CA VAL A 170 7.06 0.73 8.16
C VAL A 170 6.35 0.39 6.85
N THR A 171 5.45 -0.59 6.90
CA THR A 171 4.68 -1.01 5.74
C THR A 171 3.18 -1.07 6.08
N GLN A 172 2.35 -0.61 5.15
CA GLN A 172 0.89 -0.68 5.27
C GLN A 172 0.29 -1.09 3.94
N MET A 173 -0.62 -2.08 3.97
CA MET A 173 -1.44 -2.41 2.81
C MET A 173 -2.73 -1.60 2.80
N GLY A 174 -3.19 -1.19 1.61
CA GLY A 174 -4.40 -0.41 1.38
C GLY A 174 -5.69 -1.23 1.51
N ASN A 175 -6.01 -1.70 2.70
CA ASN A 175 -7.25 -2.40 3.02
C ASN A 175 -8.18 -1.51 3.87
N GLN A 176 -8.55 -0.36 3.33
CA GLN A 176 -9.26 0.73 4.00
C GLN A 176 -10.57 0.30 4.69
N GLY A 177 -11.28 -0.68 4.12
CA GLY A 177 -12.52 -1.19 4.72
C GLY A 177 -12.35 -1.67 6.15
N SER A 178 -11.18 -2.26 6.48
CA SER A 178 -10.86 -2.72 7.84
C SER A 178 -10.61 -1.58 8.84
N SER A 179 -10.43 -0.35 8.34
CA SER A 179 -10.23 0.85 9.17
C SER A 179 -11.49 1.69 9.33
N GLY A 180 -12.57 1.32 8.64
CA GLY A 180 -13.84 2.05 8.67
C GLY A 180 -14.51 2.01 10.04
N GLU A 181 -15.20 3.09 10.41
CA GLU A 181 -15.93 3.19 11.68
C GLU A 181 -17.00 2.09 11.80
N GLY A 182 -17.75 1.83 10.71
CA GLY A 182 -18.77 0.77 10.69
C GLY A 182 -18.19 -0.61 10.99
N PHE A 183 -17.00 -0.92 10.45
CA PHE A 183 -16.32 -2.18 10.75
C PHE A 183 -15.94 -2.27 12.24
N ARG A 184 -15.34 -1.22 12.79
CA ARG A 184 -14.97 -1.17 14.22
C ARG A 184 -16.18 -1.31 15.12
N ARG A 185 -17.26 -0.59 14.83
CA ARG A 185 -18.54 -0.68 15.58
C ARG A 185 -19.14 -2.08 15.52
N ASN A 186 -19.12 -2.72 14.35
CA ASN A 186 -19.60 -4.10 14.22
C ASN A 186 -18.76 -5.08 15.07
N VAL A 187 -17.43 -4.89 15.12
CA VAL A 187 -16.56 -5.70 16.00
C VAL A 187 -16.90 -5.49 17.48
N GLU A 188 -17.14 -4.24 17.90
CA GLU A 188 -17.55 -3.93 19.28
C GLU A 188 -18.90 -4.57 19.63
N ILE A 189 -19.88 -4.51 18.72
CA ILE A 189 -21.20 -5.15 18.90
C ILE A 189 -21.04 -6.66 19.07
N LEU A 190 -20.28 -7.31 18.18
CA LEU A 190 -20.03 -8.75 18.27
C LEU A 190 -19.33 -9.15 19.56
N GLN A 191 -18.32 -8.38 19.98
CA GLN A 191 -17.53 -8.65 21.19
C GLN A 191 -18.29 -8.31 22.48
N SER A 192 -19.29 -7.45 22.43
CA SER A 192 -20.13 -7.12 23.59
C SER A 192 -21.06 -8.26 24.03
N GLY A 193 -21.23 -9.27 23.16
CA GLY A 193 -22.14 -10.39 23.40
C GLY A 193 -23.63 -10.06 23.23
N ILE A 194 -23.96 -8.84 22.77
CA ILE A 194 -25.36 -8.42 22.59
C ILE A 194 -26.14 -9.29 21.59
N LEU A 195 -25.43 -9.92 20.63
CA LEU A 195 -26.01 -10.85 19.67
C LEU A 195 -26.15 -12.28 20.20
N GLY A 196 -25.71 -12.54 21.43
CA GLY A 196 -25.62 -13.88 21.99
C GLY A 196 -24.52 -14.73 21.31
N GLU A 197 -24.73 -16.05 21.31
CA GLU A 197 -23.82 -17.00 20.69
C GLU A 197 -23.99 -16.97 19.16
N VAL A 198 -22.91 -16.63 18.44
CA VAL A 198 -22.90 -16.66 16.96
C VAL A 198 -22.80 -18.12 16.51
N ARG A 199 -23.86 -18.66 15.91
CA ARG A 199 -23.96 -20.06 15.45
C ARG A 199 -23.76 -20.21 13.95
N GLU A 200 -24.17 -19.21 13.18
CA GLU A 200 -24.06 -19.21 11.72
C GLU A 200 -23.52 -17.89 11.21
N VAL A 201 -22.71 -17.94 10.16
CA VAL A 201 -22.20 -16.78 9.44
C VAL A 201 -22.45 -16.99 7.94
N HIS A 202 -23.22 -16.09 7.34
CA HIS A 202 -23.47 -16.07 5.91
C HIS A 202 -22.68 -14.94 5.26
N VAL A 203 -21.87 -15.26 4.25
CA VAL A 203 -21.07 -14.29 3.51
C VAL A 203 -21.43 -14.35 2.04
N TRP A 204 -21.84 -13.23 1.49
CA TRP A 204 -22.17 -13.14 0.06
C TRP A 204 -21.62 -11.85 -0.55
N THR A 205 -21.56 -11.82 -1.88
CA THR A 205 -21.16 -10.65 -2.65
C THR A 205 -21.98 -10.56 -3.93
N ASN A 206 -22.20 -9.34 -4.41
CA ASN A 206 -22.77 -9.07 -5.73
C ASN A 206 -21.70 -9.02 -6.83
N ARG A 207 -20.48 -9.37 -6.53
CA ARG A 207 -19.37 -9.37 -7.51
C ARG A 207 -19.32 -10.68 -8.30
N PRO A 208 -18.80 -10.64 -9.56
CA PRO A 208 -18.27 -9.44 -10.21
C PRO A 208 -19.40 -8.54 -10.76
N VAL A 209 -19.26 -7.22 -10.60
CA VAL A 209 -20.15 -6.22 -11.19
C VAL A 209 -19.72 -5.81 -12.60
N TRP A 210 -18.52 -6.17 -12.99
CA TRP A 210 -17.97 -5.93 -14.31
C TRP A 210 -18.50 -6.95 -15.31
N PRO A 211 -18.69 -6.57 -16.59
CA PRO A 211 -19.06 -7.54 -17.63
C PRO A 211 -18.12 -8.74 -17.64
N GLN A 212 -18.71 -9.93 -17.76
CA GLN A 212 -17.97 -11.20 -17.83
C GLN A 212 -18.22 -11.85 -19.17
N GLY A 213 -17.27 -12.71 -19.62
CA GLY A 213 -17.42 -13.46 -20.85
C GLY A 213 -17.33 -12.59 -22.13
N ILE A 214 -16.81 -11.38 -22.03
CA ILE A 214 -16.54 -10.54 -23.20
C ILE A 214 -15.44 -11.17 -24.05
N GLY A 215 -15.66 -11.21 -25.37
CA GLY A 215 -14.65 -11.66 -26.34
C GLY A 215 -13.40 -10.77 -26.33
N ARG A 216 -12.39 -11.23 -27.04
CA ARG A 216 -11.23 -10.36 -27.31
C ARG A 216 -11.67 -9.20 -28.21
N PRO A 217 -11.11 -7.98 -28.02
CA PRO A 217 -11.35 -6.85 -28.94
C PRO A 217 -10.99 -7.23 -30.37
N GLU A 218 -11.80 -6.79 -31.32
CA GLU A 218 -11.56 -6.96 -32.77
C GLU A 218 -10.75 -5.76 -33.30
N GLY A 219 -9.55 -5.54 -32.81
CA GLY A 219 -8.71 -4.42 -33.25
C GLY A 219 -7.94 -3.78 -32.12
N GLU A 220 -7.29 -2.68 -32.42
CA GLU A 220 -6.50 -1.89 -31.50
C GLU A 220 -7.11 -0.50 -31.33
N ASP A 221 -7.30 -0.10 -30.09
CA ASP A 221 -7.66 1.29 -29.79
C ASP A 221 -6.43 2.21 -29.95
N PRO A 222 -6.62 3.45 -30.41
CA PRO A 222 -5.51 4.40 -30.49
C PRO A 222 -4.93 4.67 -29.10
N VAL A 223 -3.60 4.65 -29.02
CA VAL A 223 -2.91 4.98 -27.77
C VAL A 223 -3.19 6.45 -27.43
N PRO A 224 -3.73 6.76 -26.24
CA PRO A 224 -3.93 8.14 -25.84
C PRO A 224 -2.62 8.93 -25.83
N SER A 225 -2.65 10.17 -26.32
CA SER A 225 -1.45 11.02 -26.38
C SER A 225 -0.87 11.41 -25.02
N SER A 226 -1.60 11.15 -23.94
CA SER A 226 -1.15 11.37 -22.56
C SER A 226 -0.34 10.22 -21.97
N LEU A 227 -0.31 9.06 -22.65
CA LEU A 227 0.49 7.89 -22.24
C LEU A 227 1.92 7.97 -22.80
N ASP A 228 2.88 7.58 -21.94
CA ASP A 228 4.30 7.42 -22.29
C ASP A 228 4.60 5.94 -22.62
#